data_281825f864500e7577f385fd2b2c8d98
#
_entry.id   281825f864500e7577f385fd2b2c8d98
#
_cell.length_a   1.000
_cell.length_b   1.000
_cell.length_c   1.000
_cell.angle_alpha   90.00
_cell.angle_beta   90.00
_cell.angle_gamma   90.00
#
_symmetry.space_group_name_H-M   'P 1'
#
loop_
_entity.id
_entity.type
_entity.pdbx_description
1 polymer ?
#
loop_
_entity_poly.entity_id
_entity_poly.type
_entity_poly.pdbx_seq_one_letter_code
_entity_poly.pdbx_strand_id
1 'polypeptide(L)'
;MLELPELTPEHFEILVTRELRKIGLDVSELRTHRCSQLPEPERGYLLELKGVVRGTGWQRRVLIACRRQQRAIVAAEVELLREHVHEANAEAGLLFGAADFDPAALTAAQESPLALLRVSDGRTAFDTSGWGTPGHYPAWLPAYCAQSVERDPLGQPRYQLLATGQAGVIVERLRTPTKERRDA
;
A
#
# COMPACT_ATOMS: atom_id res chain seq x y z
N MET A 1 -9.29 18.84 3.26
CA MET A 1 -8.83 17.44 3.41
C MET A 1 -10.05 16.57 3.14
N LEU A 2 -10.10 15.90 1.99
CA LEU A 2 -11.23 15.03 1.65
C LEU A 2 -11.17 13.82 2.59
N GLU A 3 -12.15 13.70 3.46
CA GLU A 3 -12.32 12.48 4.26
C GLU A 3 -12.64 11.35 3.29
N LEU A 4 -11.83 10.30 3.33
CA LEU A 4 -12.21 9.04 2.68
C LEU A 4 -13.55 8.62 3.28
N PRO A 5 -14.59 8.36 2.46
CA PRO A 5 -15.83 7.83 2.96
C PRO A 5 -15.57 6.55 3.75
N GLU A 6 -16.50 6.10 4.54
CA GLU A 6 -16.36 4.99 5.49
C GLU A 6 -15.71 3.74 4.85
N LEU A 7 -14.40 3.65 4.97
CA LEU A 7 -13.64 2.48 4.56
C LEU A 7 -13.53 1.57 5.78
N THR A 8 -14.44 0.60 5.90
CA THR A 8 -14.40 -0.37 6.99
C THR A 8 -13.23 -1.35 6.78
N PRO A 9 -12.75 -2.05 7.83
CA PRO A 9 -11.71 -3.07 7.69
C PRO A 9 -12.02 -4.11 6.61
N GLU A 10 -13.27 -4.57 6.53
CA GLU A 10 -13.72 -5.56 5.54
C GLU A 10 -13.67 -5.01 4.10
N HIS A 11 -14.08 -3.76 3.91
CA HIS A 11 -13.95 -3.10 2.62
C HIS A 11 -12.50 -2.89 2.22
N PHE A 12 -11.62 -2.58 3.18
CA PHE A 12 -10.20 -2.42 2.91
C PHE A 12 -9.56 -3.74 2.47
N GLU A 13 -9.89 -4.86 3.12
CA GLU A 13 -9.42 -6.19 2.74
C GLU A 13 -9.82 -6.53 1.30
N ILE A 14 -11.09 -6.32 0.96
CA ILE A 14 -11.62 -6.57 -0.39
C ILE A 14 -10.90 -5.68 -1.42
N LEU A 15 -10.73 -4.40 -1.11
CA LEU A 15 -10.06 -3.44 -1.98
C LEU A 15 -8.61 -3.85 -2.25
N VAL A 16 -7.85 -4.18 -1.23
CA VAL A 16 -6.46 -4.64 -1.34
C VAL A 16 -6.36 -5.85 -2.26
N THR A 17 -7.19 -6.86 -2.01
CA THR A 17 -7.21 -8.08 -2.85
C THR A 17 -7.55 -7.76 -4.31
N ARG A 18 -8.53 -6.88 -4.53
CA ARG A 18 -8.92 -6.43 -5.87
C ARG A 18 -7.78 -5.70 -6.58
N GLU A 19 -7.15 -4.76 -5.91
CA GLU A 19 -6.07 -3.95 -6.52
C GLU A 19 -4.85 -4.80 -6.85
N LEU A 20 -4.47 -5.72 -5.96
CA LEU A 20 -3.34 -6.62 -6.21
C LEU A 20 -3.62 -7.58 -7.39
N ARG A 21 -4.84 -8.12 -7.50
CA ARG A 21 -5.24 -8.95 -8.66
C ARG A 21 -5.34 -8.15 -9.95
N LYS A 22 -5.83 -6.93 -9.89
CA LYS A 22 -5.92 -6.03 -11.06
C LYS A 22 -4.57 -5.80 -11.72
N ILE A 23 -3.51 -5.64 -10.94
CA ILE A 23 -2.16 -5.44 -11.47
C ILE A 23 -1.47 -6.73 -11.93
N GLY A 24 -2.11 -7.89 -11.77
CA GLY A 24 -1.60 -9.18 -12.23
C GLY A 24 -0.91 -10.01 -11.15
N LEU A 25 -1.09 -9.68 -9.88
CA LEU A 25 -0.63 -10.53 -8.77
C LEU A 25 -1.77 -11.44 -8.30
N ASP A 26 -1.47 -12.72 -8.15
CA ASP A 26 -2.37 -13.66 -7.49
C ASP A 26 -2.13 -13.59 -5.97
N VAL A 27 -3.21 -13.28 -5.26
CA VAL A 27 -3.20 -13.20 -3.79
C VAL A 27 -4.10 -14.30 -3.25
N SER A 28 -3.52 -15.20 -2.51
CA SER A 28 -4.20 -16.35 -1.93
C SER A 28 -3.85 -16.54 -0.46
N GLU A 29 -4.58 -17.44 0.20
CA GLU A 29 -4.33 -17.79 1.61
C GLU A 29 -4.42 -16.59 2.57
N LEU A 30 -5.17 -15.54 2.18
CA LEU A 30 -5.39 -14.37 3.02
C LEU A 30 -6.09 -14.75 4.31
N ARG A 31 -5.48 -14.38 5.43
CA ARG A 31 -6.04 -14.54 6.77
C ARG A 31 -5.81 -13.28 7.57
N THR A 32 -6.85 -12.75 8.17
CA THR A 32 -6.73 -11.67 9.14
C THR A 32 -5.86 -12.14 10.30
N HIS A 33 -4.78 -11.41 10.52
CA HIS A 33 -3.84 -11.68 11.59
C HIS A 33 -4.05 -10.76 12.78
N ARG A 34 -4.30 -9.48 12.52
CA ARG A 34 -4.44 -8.46 13.55
C ARG A 34 -5.37 -7.35 13.07
N CYS A 35 -6.20 -6.84 13.99
CA CYS A 35 -6.95 -5.62 13.81
C CYS A 35 -6.88 -4.82 15.11
N SER A 36 -6.44 -3.57 15.05
CA SER A 36 -6.30 -2.68 16.20
C SER A 36 -6.99 -1.35 15.93
N GLN A 37 -7.68 -0.82 16.93
CA GLN A 37 -8.19 0.55 16.87
C GLN A 37 -7.04 1.52 17.16
N LEU A 38 -6.95 2.60 16.39
CA LEU A 38 -6.00 3.67 16.64
C LEU A 38 -6.57 4.66 17.67
N PRO A 39 -5.72 5.43 18.36
CA PRO A 39 -6.15 6.44 19.31
C PRO A 39 -7.17 7.42 18.72
N GLU A 40 -8.05 7.97 19.57
CA GLU A 40 -9.07 8.96 19.17
C GLU A 40 -8.55 10.09 18.28
N PRO A 41 -7.37 10.70 18.52
CA PRO A 41 -6.86 11.75 17.63
C PRO A 41 -6.60 11.27 16.20
N GLU A 42 -6.32 9.98 16.01
CA GLU A 42 -6.04 9.37 14.71
C GLU A 42 -7.30 8.84 14.02
N ARG A 43 -8.34 8.56 14.78
CA ARG A 43 -9.66 8.07 14.30
C ARG A 43 -9.53 7.03 13.19
N GLY A 44 -8.95 5.90 13.51
CA GLY A 44 -8.72 4.90 12.50
C GLY A 44 -8.49 3.50 13.06
N TYR A 45 -7.90 2.66 12.23
CA TYR A 45 -7.59 1.27 12.56
C TYR A 45 -6.35 0.79 11.80
N LEU A 46 -5.75 -0.27 12.31
CA LEU A 46 -4.73 -1.08 11.65
C LEU A 46 -5.29 -2.49 11.46
N LEU A 47 -5.35 -2.93 10.21
CA LEU A 47 -5.68 -4.29 9.82
C LEU A 47 -4.43 -4.96 9.26
N GLU A 48 -4.10 -6.14 9.74
CA GLU A 48 -2.98 -6.94 9.23
C GLU A 48 -3.48 -8.28 8.69
N LEU A 49 -3.03 -8.62 7.49
CA LEU A 49 -3.38 -9.83 6.77
C LEU A 49 -2.09 -10.58 6.43
N LYS A 50 -2.06 -11.87 6.72
CA LYS A 50 -1.04 -12.79 6.18
C LYS A 50 -1.57 -13.41 4.89
N GLY A 51 -0.69 -13.54 3.91
CA GLY A 51 -1.07 -14.15 2.65
C GLY A 51 0.14 -14.59 1.83
N VAL A 52 -0.15 -15.17 0.68
CA VAL A 52 0.83 -15.54 -0.31
C VAL A 52 0.54 -14.76 -1.60
N VAL A 53 1.54 -14.04 -2.07
CA VAL A 53 1.50 -13.39 -3.38
C VAL A 53 2.31 -14.21 -4.36
N ARG A 54 1.70 -14.50 -5.52
CA ARG A 54 2.32 -15.26 -6.61
C ARG A 54 2.43 -14.41 -7.87
N GLY A 55 3.52 -14.58 -8.56
CA GLY A 55 3.74 -14.07 -9.91
C GLY A 55 4.38 -15.16 -10.75
N THR A 56 4.66 -14.87 -12.01
CA THR A 56 5.26 -15.85 -12.93
C THR A 56 6.63 -16.32 -12.43
N GLY A 57 6.71 -17.58 -12.01
CA GLY A 57 7.94 -18.21 -11.56
C GLY A 57 8.42 -17.83 -10.15
N TRP A 58 7.58 -17.19 -9.34
CA TRP A 58 7.91 -16.83 -7.96
C TRP A 58 6.68 -16.77 -7.07
N GLN A 59 6.91 -16.94 -5.78
CA GLN A 59 5.92 -16.68 -4.74
C GLN A 59 6.59 -16.10 -3.50
N ARG A 60 5.85 -15.34 -2.69
CA ARG A 60 6.30 -14.77 -1.42
C ARG A 60 5.20 -14.83 -0.39
N ARG A 61 5.54 -15.19 0.83
CA ARG A 61 4.69 -14.95 2.00
C ARG A 61 4.78 -13.48 2.35
N VAL A 62 3.65 -12.83 2.45
CA VAL A 62 3.58 -11.40 2.70
C VAL A 62 2.75 -11.10 3.94
N LEU A 63 3.14 -10.03 4.62
CA LEU A 63 2.29 -9.35 5.59
C LEU A 63 1.76 -8.07 4.93
N ILE A 64 0.44 -7.92 4.91
CA ILE A 64 -0.23 -6.75 4.35
C ILE A 64 -0.81 -5.97 5.51
N ALA A 65 -0.32 -4.76 5.72
CA ALA A 65 -0.90 -3.83 6.67
C ALA A 65 -1.79 -2.83 5.94
N CYS A 66 -3.02 -2.67 6.41
CA CYS A 66 -3.98 -1.69 5.92
C CYS A 66 -4.21 -0.68 7.03
N ARG A 67 -3.71 0.54 6.84
CA ARG A 67 -3.74 1.58 7.86
C ARG A 67 -4.65 2.73 7.43
N ARG A 68 -5.75 2.88 8.16
CA ARG A 68 -6.64 4.04 8.03
C ARG A 68 -6.39 4.98 9.19
N GLN A 69 -5.96 6.19 8.88
CA GLN A 69 -5.73 7.27 9.85
C GLN A 69 -5.85 8.62 9.14
N GLN A 70 -5.96 9.70 9.92
CA GLN A 70 -6.08 11.05 9.36
C GLN A 70 -4.71 11.72 9.12
N ARG A 71 -3.74 11.48 10.00
CA ARG A 71 -2.40 12.02 9.84
C ARG A 71 -1.57 11.22 8.84
N ALA A 72 -0.52 11.85 8.30
CA ALA A 72 0.43 11.17 7.44
C ALA A 72 1.09 9.96 8.16
N ILE A 73 1.40 8.93 7.38
CA ILE A 73 2.13 7.75 7.85
C ILE A 73 3.60 8.12 7.97
N VAL A 74 4.17 7.90 9.16
CA VAL A 74 5.55 8.29 9.49
C VAL A 74 6.50 7.09 9.49
N ALA A 75 7.80 7.36 9.51
CA ALA A 75 8.84 6.31 9.48
C ALA A 75 8.64 5.23 10.55
N ALA A 76 8.27 5.60 11.78
CA ALA A 76 8.04 4.65 12.87
C ALA A 76 6.97 3.59 12.54
N GLU A 77 5.98 3.92 11.72
CA GLU A 77 4.92 3.01 11.31
C GLU A 77 5.39 2.03 10.22
N VAL A 78 6.32 2.45 9.38
CA VAL A 78 7.00 1.59 8.40
C VAL A 78 7.95 0.62 9.11
N GLU A 79 8.70 1.11 10.11
CA GLU A 79 9.57 0.29 10.95
C GLU A 79 8.78 -0.78 11.72
N LEU A 80 7.64 -0.40 12.29
CA LEU A 80 6.73 -1.34 12.97
C LEU A 80 6.25 -2.44 12.01
N LEU A 81 5.89 -2.09 10.77
CA LEU A 81 5.55 -3.11 9.78
C LEU A 81 6.73 -4.04 9.49
N ARG A 82 7.95 -3.50 9.40
CA ARG A 82 9.15 -4.31 9.19
C ARG A 82 9.36 -5.33 10.33
N GLU A 83 9.17 -4.92 11.56
CA GLU A 83 9.23 -5.80 12.73
C GLU A 83 8.15 -6.89 12.65
N HIS A 84 6.91 -6.51 12.36
CA HIS A 84 5.80 -7.45 12.22
C HIS A 84 5.98 -8.43 11.03
N VAL A 85 6.59 -7.99 9.93
CA VAL A 85 6.96 -8.89 8.81
C VAL A 85 7.90 -9.98 9.30
N HIS A 86 8.91 -9.61 10.10
CA HIS A 86 9.85 -10.57 10.69
C HIS A 86 9.15 -11.52 11.67
N GLU A 87 8.37 -11.01 12.61
CA GLU A 87 7.60 -11.82 13.59
C GLU A 87 6.62 -12.78 12.91
N ALA A 88 6.02 -12.36 11.82
CA ALA A 88 5.09 -13.15 11.04
C ALA A 88 5.75 -14.23 10.18
N ASN A 89 7.10 -14.32 10.16
CA ASN A 89 7.87 -15.11 9.21
C ASN A 89 7.47 -14.85 7.74
N ALA A 90 7.10 -13.61 7.42
CA ALA A 90 6.87 -13.16 6.06
C ALA A 90 8.18 -12.74 5.40
N GLU A 91 8.20 -12.80 4.07
CA GLU A 91 9.39 -12.50 3.25
C GLU A 91 9.36 -11.06 2.73
N ALA A 92 8.17 -10.44 2.73
CA ALA A 92 7.97 -9.06 2.30
C ALA A 92 6.73 -8.46 2.96
N GLY A 93 6.62 -7.14 2.91
CA GLY A 93 5.48 -6.40 3.42
C GLY A 93 4.84 -5.47 2.39
N LEU A 94 3.55 -5.26 2.53
CA LEU A 94 2.77 -4.30 1.78
C LEU A 94 2.05 -3.38 2.77
N LEU A 95 2.27 -2.07 2.67
CA LEU A 95 1.57 -1.09 3.50
C LEU A 95 0.58 -0.29 2.65
N PHE A 96 -0.70 -0.58 2.84
CA PHE A 96 -1.78 0.21 2.25
C PHE A 96 -2.23 1.29 3.24
N GLY A 97 -1.91 2.53 2.93
CA GLY A 97 -2.31 3.69 3.72
C GLY A 97 -3.48 4.44 3.12
N ALA A 98 -4.41 4.91 3.96
CA ALA A 98 -5.47 5.82 3.56
C ALA A 98 -5.08 7.29 3.71
N ALA A 99 -3.89 7.56 4.24
CA ALA A 99 -3.28 8.88 4.36
C ALA A 99 -2.02 8.98 3.51
N ASP A 100 -1.46 10.16 3.42
CA ASP A 100 -0.15 10.40 2.77
C ASP A 100 0.98 9.78 3.59
N PHE A 101 2.12 9.59 2.93
CA PHE A 101 3.37 9.16 3.55
C PHE A 101 4.31 10.36 3.70
N ASP A 102 4.95 10.50 4.84
CA ASP A 102 5.99 11.49 4.98
C ASP A 102 7.31 11.06 4.26
N PRO A 103 8.23 11.98 3.95
CA PRO A 103 9.48 11.64 3.27
C PRO A 103 10.36 10.65 4.04
N ALA A 104 10.31 10.67 5.37
CA ALA A 104 11.08 9.75 6.21
C ALA A 104 10.52 8.31 6.12
N ALA A 105 9.19 8.17 6.04
CA ALA A 105 8.54 6.86 5.80
C ALA A 105 8.98 6.24 4.46
N LEU A 106 9.08 7.06 3.41
CA LEU A 106 9.56 6.59 2.10
C LEU A 106 11.01 6.11 2.17
N THR A 107 11.85 6.82 2.92
CA THR A 107 13.26 6.43 3.13
C THR A 107 13.35 5.09 3.88
N ALA A 108 12.60 4.94 4.97
CA ALA A 108 12.56 3.72 5.75
C ALA A 108 12.12 2.49 4.92
N ALA A 109 11.15 2.68 4.02
CA ALA A 109 10.67 1.60 3.15
C ALA A 109 11.70 1.18 2.08
N GLN A 110 12.59 2.09 1.63
CA GLN A 110 13.62 1.76 0.64
C GLN A 110 14.65 0.75 1.13
N GLU A 111 14.87 0.70 2.43
CA GLU A 111 15.86 -0.18 3.07
C GLU A 111 15.34 -1.59 3.35
N SER A 112 14.09 -1.87 2.97
CA SER A 112 13.38 -3.10 3.34
C SER A 112 12.59 -3.65 2.14
N PRO A 113 12.24 -4.94 2.10
CA PRO A 113 11.37 -5.51 1.09
C PRO A 113 9.90 -5.10 1.34
N LEU A 114 9.67 -3.80 1.40
CA LEU A 114 8.36 -3.20 1.66
C LEU A 114 7.89 -2.41 0.44
N ALA A 115 6.63 -2.57 0.05
CA ALA A 115 5.97 -1.73 -0.92
C ALA A 115 4.93 -0.85 -0.22
N LEU A 116 4.97 0.45 -0.50
CA LEU A 116 4.02 1.42 0.02
C LEU A 116 2.96 1.71 -1.02
N LEU A 117 1.71 1.69 -0.61
CA LEU A 117 0.55 1.92 -1.45
C LEU A 117 -0.42 2.89 -0.76
N ARG A 118 -0.85 3.88 -1.48
CA ARG A 118 -1.88 4.80 -1.01
C ARG A 118 -3.24 4.39 -1.56
N VAL A 119 -4.22 4.28 -0.70
CA VAL A 119 -5.63 4.20 -1.09
C VAL A 119 -6.19 5.59 -1.16
N SER A 120 -6.76 5.95 -2.30
CA SER A 120 -7.39 7.23 -2.54
C SER A 120 -8.79 7.01 -3.08
N ASP A 121 -9.70 7.96 -2.83
CA ASP A 121 -10.95 7.99 -3.57
C ASP A 121 -10.68 8.31 -5.04
N GLY A 122 -11.54 7.81 -5.92
CA GLY A 122 -11.34 7.93 -7.36
C GLY A 122 -11.32 9.38 -7.86
N ARG A 123 -12.08 10.28 -7.23
CA ARG A 123 -12.15 11.71 -7.61
C ARG A 123 -10.83 12.40 -7.30
N THR A 124 -10.29 12.22 -6.10
CA THR A 124 -8.98 12.74 -5.73
C THR A 124 -7.88 12.19 -6.65
N ALA A 125 -7.92 10.89 -6.97
CA ALA A 125 -6.96 10.31 -7.89
C ALA A 125 -7.09 10.87 -9.30
N PHE A 126 -8.32 11.12 -9.77
CA PHE A 126 -8.59 11.72 -11.08
C PHE A 126 -8.03 13.15 -11.17
N ASP A 127 -8.34 13.98 -10.18
CA ASP A 127 -7.92 15.38 -10.13
C ASP A 127 -6.39 15.50 -10.01
N THR A 128 -5.77 14.72 -9.13
CA THR A 128 -4.31 14.75 -8.90
C THR A 128 -3.51 14.15 -10.05
N SER A 129 -4.09 13.24 -10.83
CA SER A 129 -3.46 12.66 -12.02
C SER A 129 -3.66 13.48 -13.29
N GLY A 130 -4.46 14.54 -13.25
CA GLY A 130 -4.72 15.39 -14.41
C GLY A 130 -5.46 14.68 -15.54
N TRP A 131 -6.33 13.71 -15.24
CA TRP A 131 -7.03 12.91 -16.27
C TRP A 131 -8.16 13.64 -16.97
N GLY A 132 -8.53 14.80 -16.47
CA GLY A 132 -9.59 15.64 -17.04
C GLY A 132 -9.85 16.87 -16.21
N THR A 133 -10.92 17.59 -16.53
CA THR A 133 -11.33 18.79 -15.79
C THR A 133 -11.82 18.40 -14.40
N PRO A 134 -11.26 18.98 -13.32
CA PRO A 134 -11.73 18.73 -11.96
C PRO A 134 -13.24 18.96 -11.82
N GLY A 135 -13.90 18.06 -11.10
CA GLY A 135 -15.35 18.11 -10.92
C GLY A 135 -16.19 17.46 -12.03
N HIS A 136 -15.59 17.06 -13.15
CA HIS A 136 -16.24 16.35 -14.25
C HIS A 136 -15.80 14.89 -14.28
N TYR A 137 -16.37 14.07 -13.41
CA TYR A 137 -15.96 12.69 -13.23
C TYR A 137 -16.71 11.74 -14.16
N PRO A 138 -15.99 10.88 -14.91
CA PRO A 138 -16.61 9.90 -15.78
C PRO A 138 -17.30 8.80 -14.96
N ALA A 139 -18.34 8.18 -15.54
CA ALA A 139 -19.12 7.12 -14.89
C ALA A 139 -18.32 5.84 -14.58
N TRP A 140 -17.22 5.60 -15.29
CA TRP A 140 -16.33 4.46 -15.05
C TRP A 140 -15.36 4.65 -13.87
N LEU A 141 -15.29 5.86 -13.32
CA LEU A 141 -14.34 6.17 -12.23
C LEU A 141 -14.65 5.31 -11.00
N PRO A 142 -13.70 4.51 -10.51
CA PRO A 142 -13.93 3.68 -9.34
C PRO A 142 -14.09 4.54 -8.07
N ALA A 143 -14.88 4.08 -7.12
CA ALA A 143 -15.02 4.78 -5.83
C ALA A 143 -13.67 4.92 -5.12
N TYR A 144 -12.82 3.88 -5.22
CA TYR A 144 -11.47 3.84 -4.67
C TYR A 144 -10.48 3.28 -5.68
N CYS A 145 -9.23 3.73 -5.58
CA CYS A 145 -8.10 3.19 -6.32
C CYS A 145 -6.86 3.13 -5.42
N ALA A 146 -5.89 2.32 -5.81
CA ALA A 146 -4.59 2.27 -5.17
C ALA A 146 -3.52 2.90 -6.07
N GLN A 147 -2.60 3.60 -5.43
CA GLN A 147 -1.43 4.21 -6.05
C GLN A 147 -0.18 3.63 -5.38
N SER A 148 0.83 3.23 -6.15
CA SER A 148 2.15 2.99 -5.58
C SER A 148 2.75 4.31 -5.13
N VAL A 149 3.48 4.27 -4.01
CA VAL A 149 4.15 5.46 -3.48
C VAL A 149 5.64 5.21 -3.48
N GLU A 150 6.37 6.05 -4.18
CA GLU A 150 7.81 6.00 -4.28
C GLU A 150 8.42 7.35 -3.90
N ARG A 151 9.69 7.34 -3.56
CA ARG A 151 10.45 8.57 -3.34
C ARG A 151 11.00 9.07 -4.68
N ASP A 152 10.72 10.32 -5.02
CA ASP A 152 11.29 10.96 -6.18
C ASP A 152 12.78 11.37 -5.93
N PRO A 153 13.53 11.83 -6.96
CA PRO A 153 14.90 12.30 -6.79
C PRO A 153 15.07 13.48 -5.83
N LEU A 154 14.00 14.25 -5.58
CA LEU A 154 13.98 15.37 -4.65
C LEU A 154 13.61 14.95 -3.23
N GLY A 155 13.33 13.65 -3.01
CA GLY A 155 12.95 13.11 -1.71
C GLY A 155 11.47 13.20 -1.39
N GLN A 156 10.62 13.66 -2.32
CA GLN A 156 9.19 13.83 -2.13
C GLN A 156 8.40 12.59 -2.55
N PRO A 157 7.19 12.39 -2.01
CA PRO A 157 6.32 11.30 -2.43
C PRO A 157 5.87 11.48 -3.89
N ARG A 158 6.09 10.44 -4.69
CA ARG A 158 5.56 10.31 -6.04
C ARG A 158 4.49 9.23 -6.05
N TYR A 159 3.29 9.58 -6.47
CA TYR A 159 2.15 8.68 -6.56
C TYR A 159 1.96 8.22 -8.01
N GLN A 160 1.89 6.91 -8.20
CA GLN A 160 1.60 6.31 -9.50
C GLN A 160 0.38 5.40 -9.38
N LEU A 161 -0.65 5.65 -10.18
CA LEU A 161 -1.82 4.79 -10.21
C LEU A 161 -1.44 3.36 -10.59
N LEU A 162 -1.98 2.40 -9.86
CA LEU A 162 -1.83 0.99 -10.19
C LEU A 162 -2.80 0.62 -11.32
N ALA A 163 -2.29 0.57 -12.54
CA ALA A 163 -3.06 0.15 -13.72
C ALA A 163 -2.99 -1.37 -13.91
N THR A 164 -3.93 -1.89 -14.69
CA THR A 164 -4.00 -3.32 -15.03
C THR A 164 -2.69 -3.80 -15.68
N GLY A 165 -2.15 -4.90 -15.18
CA GLY A 165 -0.92 -5.50 -15.70
C GLY A 165 0.39 -4.82 -15.27
N GLN A 166 0.34 -3.77 -14.46
CA GLN A 166 1.53 -3.04 -13.98
C GLN A 166 2.08 -3.55 -12.64
N ALA A 167 2.11 -4.87 -12.46
CA ALA A 167 2.67 -5.47 -11.26
C ALA A 167 4.18 -5.19 -11.07
N GLY A 168 4.90 -4.82 -12.13
CA GLY A 168 6.36 -4.69 -12.12
C GLY A 168 6.91 -3.81 -11.00
N VAL A 169 6.25 -2.69 -10.74
CA VAL A 169 6.65 -1.73 -9.67
C VAL A 169 6.64 -2.40 -8.29
N ILE A 170 5.62 -3.23 -8.01
CA ILE A 170 5.52 -3.93 -6.72
C ILE A 170 6.37 -5.20 -6.72
N VAL A 171 6.38 -5.95 -7.82
CA VAL A 171 7.14 -7.20 -7.96
C VAL A 171 8.61 -7.02 -7.64
N GLU A 172 9.23 -5.93 -8.11
CA GLU A 172 10.63 -5.63 -7.82
C GLU A 172 10.87 -5.53 -6.31
N ARG A 173 9.99 -4.84 -5.59
CA ARG A 173 10.07 -4.71 -4.12
C ARG A 173 9.86 -6.05 -3.40
N LEU A 174 8.94 -6.87 -3.89
CA LEU A 174 8.63 -8.17 -3.29
C LEU A 174 9.69 -9.25 -3.61
N ARG A 175 10.43 -9.11 -4.70
CA ARG A 175 11.44 -10.12 -5.14
C ARG A 175 12.80 -9.95 -4.51
N THR A 176 13.20 -8.74 -4.19
CA THR A 176 14.59 -8.45 -3.77
C THR A 176 14.78 -8.81 -2.30
N PRO A 177 15.56 -9.85 -1.96
CA PRO A 177 16.01 -10.03 -0.58
C PRO A 177 16.99 -8.90 -0.24
N THR A 178 16.82 -8.30 0.91
CA THR A 178 17.59 -7.15 1.41
C THR A 178 19.12 -7.35 1.44
N LYS A 179 19.61 -8.60 1.30
CA LYS A 179 21.03 -8.93 1.41
C LYS A 179 21.89 -8.65 0.17
N GLU A 180 21.30 -8.64 -1.03
CA GLU A 180 22.09 -8.53 -2.28
C GLU A 180 22.43 -7.10 -2.71
N ARG A 181 21.82 -6.08 -2.09
CA ARG A 181 22.08 -4.67 -2.44
C ARG A 181 23.31 -4.03 -1.75
N ARG A 182 23.96 -4.73 -0.81
CA ARG A 182 25.15 -4.19 -0.11
C ARG A 182 26.49 -4.46 -0.78
N ASP A 183 26.51 -5.33 -1.79
CA ASP A 183 27.76 -5.79 -2.44
C ASP A 183 27.80 -5.51 -3.95
N ALA A 184 27.01 -4.53 -4.45
CA ALA A 184 27.06 -4.11 -5.84
C ALA A 184 27.46 -2.65 -6.00
#